data_48ee8b8fdeff7e6ac92d6ae77083455d
#
_entry.id   48ee8b8fdeff7e6ac92d6ae77083455d
#
_cell.length_a   1.000
_cell.length_b   1.000
_cell.length_c   1.000
_cell.angle_alpha   90.00
_cell.angle_beta   90.00
_cell.angle_gamma   90.00
#
_symmetry.space_group_name_H-M   'P 1'
#
loop_
_entity.id
_entity.type
_entity.pdbx_description
1 polymer ?
#
loop_
_entity_poly.entity_id
_entity_poly.type
_entity_poly.pdbx_seq_one_letter_code
_entity_poly.pdbx_strand_id
1 'polypeptide(L)'
;MLIEWGEGKRGATLTARGLDFARADEVFAGRHFTAQDVRADYREARFITVGALDGRMVVLVWTPRGEARRIISMRKANEREQARYGQRLD
;
A
#
# COMPACT_ATOMS: atom_id res chain seq x y z
N MET A 1 -2.45 -12.90 -7.65
CA MET A 1 -1.96 -11.51 -7.84
C MET A 1 -0.46 -11.48 -7.71
N LEU A 2 0.23 -10.87 -8.66
CA LEU A 2 1.68 -10.73 -8.61
C LEU A 2 2.04 -9.42 -7.93
N ILE A 3 2.92 -9.50 -6.95
CA ILE A 3 3.45 -8.35 -6.22
C ILE A 3 4.96 -8.32 -6.46
N GLU A 4 5.49 -7.15 -6.78
CA GLU A 4 6.94 -6.97 -6.89
C GLU A 4 7.38 -5.73 -6.11
N TRP A 5 8.66 -5.61 -5.88
CA TRP A 5 9.26 -4.51 -5.11
C TRP A 5 10.76 -4.42 -5.40
N GLY A 6 11.36 -3.30 -5.00
CA GLY A 6 12.82 -3.18 -4.95
C GLY A 6 13.33 -3.67 -3.59
N GLU A 7 14.33 -4.55 -3.58
CA GLU A 7 14.83 -5.14 -2.34
C GLU A 7 15.37 -4.11 -1.35
N GLY A 8 16.03 -3.07 -1.84
CA GLY A 8 16.52 -2.00 -0.96
C GLY A 8 15.40 -1.28 -0.23
N LYS A 9 14.33 -0.95 -0.93
CA LYS A 9 13.16 -0.28 -0.33
C LYS A 9 12.41 -1.20 0.63
N ARG A 10 12.27 -2.46 0.26
CA ARG A 10 11.63 -3.45 1.13
C ARG A 10 12.36 -3.56 2.45
N GLY A 11 13.68 -3.74 2.40
CA GLY A 11 14.50 -3.87 3.60
C GLY A 11 14.47 -2.61 4.47
N ALA A 12 14.58 -1.43 3.85
CA ALA A 12 14.54 -0.16 4.57
C ALA A 12 13.19 0.05 5.29
N THR A 13 12.09 -0.27 4.60
CA THR A 13 10.75 -0.12 5.18
C THR A 13 10.51 -1.12 6.31
N LEU A 14 10.95 -2.36 6.13
CA LEU A 14 10.83 -3.38 7.15
C LEU A 14 11.59 -3.00 8.41
N THR A 15 12.81 -2.51 8.26
CA THR A 15 13.64 -2.07 9.38
C THR A 15 13.06 -0.84 10.08
N ALA A 16 12.65 0.18 9.31
CA ALA A 16 12.20 1.46 9.86
C ALA A 16 10.76 1.41 10.39
N ARG A 17 9.88 0.62 9.79
CA ARG A 17 8.44 0.65 10.07
C ARG A 17 7.86 -0.68 10.52
N GLY A 18 8.62 -1.77 10.40
CA GLY A 18 8.11 -3.11 10.70
C GLY A 18 7.08 -3.61 9.70
N LEU A 19 7.03 -3.02 8.50
CA LEU A 19 6.08 -3.39 7.45
C LEU A 19 6.83 -4.03 6.29
N ASP A 20 6.37 -5.18 5.83
CA ASP A 20 7.01 -5.95 4.77
C ASP A 20 6.22 -5.85 3.47
N PHE A 21 6.83 -5.32 2.41
CA PHE A 21 6.23 -5.22 1.09
C PHE A 21 5.75 -6.58 0.56
N ALA A 22 6.43 -7.65 0.92
CA ALA A 22 6.07 -8.99 0.48
C ALA A 22 4.69 -9.44 1.00
N ARG A 23 4.16 -8.76 2.01
CA ARG A 23 2.84 -9.04 2.57
C ARG A 23 1.72 -8.17 1.98
N ALA A 24 2.02 -7.38 0.95
CA ALA A 24 1.00 -6.50 0.34
C ALA A 24 -0.17 -7.30 -0.23
N ASP A 25 0.03 -8.53 -0.67
CA ASP A 25 -1.05 -9.39 -1.16
C ASP A 25 -2.13 -9.62 -0.10
N GLU A 26 -1.77 -9.66 1.19
CA GLU A 26 -2.72 -9.80 2.28
C GLU A 26 -3.64 -8.58 2.38
N VAL A 27 -3.11 -7.39 2.11
CA VAL A 27 -3.90 -6.15 2.10
C VAL A 27 -4.91 -6.19 0.96
N PHE A 28 -4.48 -6.58 -0.22
CA PHE A 28 -5.36 -6.65 -1.40
C PHE A 28 -6.39 -7.78 -1.28
N ALA A 29 -6.09 -8.85 -0.56
CA ALA A 29 -7.01 -9.96 -0.36
C ALA A 29 -8.16 -9.62 0.59
N GLY A 30 -7.97 -8.68 1.50
CA GLY A 30 -9.01 -8.21 2.42
C GLY A 30 -9.78 -7.03 1.87
N ARG A 31 -10.65 -6.46 2.71
CA ARG A 31 -11.35 -5.22 2.32
C ARG A 31 -10.35 -4.10 2.18
N HIS A 32 -10.44 -3.39 1.08
CA HIS A 32 -9.54 -2.27 0.81
C HIS A 32 -10.22 -1.26 -0.10
N PHE A 33 -9.64 -0.07 -0.14
CA PHE A 33 -10.10 1.02 -0.99
C PHE A 33 -8.90 1.48 -1.82
N THR A 34 -9.08 1.63 -3.13
CA THR A 34 -8.01 2.08 -4.03
C THR A 34 -8.46 3.30 -4.81
N ALA A 35 -7.58 4.29 -4.90
CA ALA A 35 -7.78 5.46 -5.73
C ALA A 35 -6.49 5.80 -6.46
N GLN A 36 -6.61 6.44 -7.61
CA GLN A 36 -5.43 6.90 -8.33
C GLN A 36 -4.80 8.08 -7.60
N ASP A 37 -3.47 8.07 -7.51
CA ASP A 37 -2.71 9.17 -6.94
C ASP A 37 -2.45 10.20 -8.02
N VAL A 38 -3.15 11.33 -7.96
CA VAL A 38 -3.05 12.40 -8.93
C VAL A 38 -2.40 13.66 -8.37
N ARG A 39 -1.70 13.54 -7.22
CA ARG A 39 -1.09 14.67 -6.54
C ARG A 39 0.07 15.29 -7.32
N ALA A 40 0.69 14.53 -8.20
CA ALA A 40 1.79 14.97 -9.02
C ALA A 40 1.70 14.32 -10.41
N ASP A 41 2.45 14.88 -11.36
CA ASP A 41 2.56 14.30 -12.69
C ASP A 41 3.66 13.24 -12.67
N TYR A 42 3.29 12.02 -12.38
CA TYR A 42 4.21 10.89 -12.38
C TYR A 42 4.37 10.37 -13.81
N ARG A 43 5.54 9.84 -14.12
CA ARG A 43 5.79 9.24 -15.44
C ARG A 43 4.97 7.98 -15.68
N GLU A 44 4.49 7.37 -14.62
CA GLU A 44 3.63 6.19 -14.66
C GLU A 44 2.47 6.38 -13.71
N ALA A 45 1.38 5.70 -13.95
CA ALA A 45 0.22 5.78 -13.06
C ALA A 45 0.58 5.23 -11.69
N ARG A 46 0.17 5.93 -10.63
CA ARG A 46 0.33 5.49 -9.25
C ARG A 46 -1.02 5.40 -8.58
N PHE A 47 -1.15 4.40 -7.73
CA PHE A 47 -2.39 4.15 -6.98
C PHE A 47 -2.08 4.09 -5.50
N ILE A 48 -3.06 4.53 -4.71
CA ILE A 48 -3.02 4.47 -3.26
C ILE A 48 -4.08 3.45 -2.83
N THR A 49 -3.67 2.46 -2.05
CA THR A 49 -4.59 1.48 -1.47
C THR A 49 -4.53 1.57 0.04
N VAL A 50 -5.72 1.70 0.65
CA VAL A 50 -5.87 1.67 2.10
C VAL A 50 -6.53 0.35 2.46
N GLY A 51 -5.94 -0.38 3.38
CA GLY A 51 -6.45 -1.68 3.81
C GLY A 51 -5.89 -2.06 5.16
N ALA A 52 -6.02 -3.33 5.53
CA ALA A 52 -5.57 -3.81 6.84
C ALA A 52 -4.48 -4.86 6.70
N LEU A 53 -3.51 -4.80 7.60
CA LEU A 53 -2.47 -5.81 7.76
C LEU A 53 -2.28 -6.03 9.26
N ASP A 54 -2.48 -7.27 9.70
CA ASP A 54 -2.40 -7.64 11.12
C ASP A 54 -3.32 -6.77 11.99
N GLY A 55 -4.53 -6.49 11.51
CA GLY A 55 -5.51 -5.70 12.25
C GLY A 55 -5.22 -4.21 12.28
N ARG A 56 -4.23 -3.73 11.55
CA ARG A 56 -3.89 -2.29 11.49
C ARG A 56 -4.14 -1.74 10.10
N MET A 57 -4.65 -0.52 10.05
CA MET A 57 -4.82 0.16 8.77
C MET A 57 -3.47 0.59 8.22
N VAL A 58 -3.21 0.23 6.96
CA VAL A 58 -1.98 0.59 6.24
C VAL A 58 -2.32 1.27 4.94
N VAL A 59 -1.37 2.05 4.45
CA VAL A 59 -1.47 2.76 3.17
C VAL A 59 -0.34 2.28 2.27
N LEU A 60 -0.72 1.76 1.12
CA LEU A 60 0.21 1.31 0.08
C LEU A 60 0.18 2.30 -1.07
N VAL A 61 1.36 2.58 -1.63
CA VAL A 61 1.46 3.24 -2.93
C VAL A 61 2.09 2.25 -3.89
N TRP A 62 1.50 2.08 -5.06
CA TRP A 62 1.96 1.10 -6.03
C TRP A 62 1.71 1.57 -7.46
N THR A 63 2.37 0.91 -8.39
CA THR A 63 2.20 1.16 -9.82
C THR A 63 2.04 -0.18 -10.56
N PRO A 64 1.17 -0.24 -11.59
CA PRO A 64 1.09 -1.44 -12.41
C PRO A 64 2.37 -1.67 -13.20
N ARG A 65 2.82 -2.93 -13.24
CA ARG A 65 3.96 -3.38 -14.05
C ARG A 65 3.54 -4.67 -14.75
N GLY A 66 3.02 -4.57 -15.98
CA GLY A 66 2.44 -5.72 -16.65
C GLY A 66 1.30 -6.29 -15.79
N GLU A 67 1.40 -7.56 -15.42
CA GLU A 67 0.42 -8.22 -14.57
C GLU A 67 0.72 -8.04 -13.09
N ALA A 68 1.85 -7.44 -12.74
CA ALA A 68 2.26 -7.24 -11.35
C ALA A 68 1.85 -5.85 -10.85
N ARG A 69 1.77 -5.76 -9.53
CA ARG A 69 1.65 -4.48 -8.81
C ARG A 69 2.99 -4.26 -8.10
N ARG A 70 3.70 -3.21 -8.51
CA ARG A 70 4.98 -2.88 -7.88
C ARG A 70 4.75 -1.96 -6.71
N ILE A 71 5.11 -2.41 -5.53
CA ILE A 71 4.95 -1.64 -4.29
C ILE A 71 6.04 -0.58 -4.22
N ILE A 72 5.63 0.68 -4.09
CA ILE A 72 6.52 1.82 -3.98
C ILE A 72 6.73 2.19 -2.53
N SER A 73 5.66 2.19 -1.72
CA SER A 73 5.75 2.48 -0.30
C SER A 73 4.65 1.79 0.47
N MET A 74 4.88 1.61 1.76
CA MET A 74 3.93 1.03 2.69
C MET A 74 4.14 1.70 4.04
N ARG A 75 3.06 2.19 4.63
CA ARG A 75 3.11 2.84 5.94
C ARG A 75 1.82 2.61 6.71
N LYS A 76 1.88 2.80 8.00
CA LYS A 76 0.67 2.78 8.83
C LYS A 76 -0.15 4.04 8.55
N ALA A 77 -1.47 3.90 8.55
CA ALA A 77 -2.37 5.03 8.42
C ALA A 77 -2.27 5.93 9.66
N ASN A 78 -2.34 7.24 9.46
CA ASN A 78 -2.41 8.18 10.56
C ASN A 78 -3.85 8.26 11.11
N GLU A 79 -4.05 9.01 12.20
CA GLU A 79 -5.37 9.10 12.85
C GLU A 79 -6.44 9.67 11.93
N ARG A 80 -6.09 10.65 11.12
CA ARG A 80 -7.03 11.26 10.17
C ARG A 80 -7.46 10.24 9.11
N GLU A 81 -6.54 9.48 8.60
CA GLU A 81 -6.82 8.43 7.62
C GLU A 81 -7.67 7.32 8.23
N GLN A 82 -7.37 6.92 9.46
CA GLN A 82 -8.17 5.92 10.17
C GLN A 82 -9.61 6.39 10.36
N ALA A 83 -9.81 7.65 10.74
CA ALA A 83 -11.14 8.22 10.88
C ALA A 83 -11.87 8.27 9.54
N ARG A 84 -11.17 8.63 8.46
CA ARG A 84 -11.76 8.80 7.13
C ARG A 84 -12.15 7.47 6.48
N TYR A 85 -11.31 6.45 6.63
CA TYR A 85 -11.48 5.19 5.90
C TYR A 85 -11.96 4.02 6.76
N GLY A 86 -11.99 4.15 8.07
CA GLY A 86 -12.33 3.05 8.99
C GLY A 86 -13.68 2.43 8.69
N GLN A 87 -14.69 3.22 8.39
CA GLN A 87 -16.03 2.73 8.09
C GLN A 87 -16.09 1.97 6.77
N ARG A 88 -15.21 2.28 5.83
CA ARG A 88 -15.18 1.61 4.52
C ARG A 88 -14.51 0.25 4.59
N LEU A 89 -13.68 0.04 5.61
CA LEU A 89 -12.89 -1.18 5.76
C LEU A 89 -13.48 -2.15 6.78
N ASP A 90 -14.45 -1.72 7.53
CA ASP A 90 -15.11 -2.56 8.54
C ASP A 90 -16.21 -3.46 7.95
#